data_60799b46a510c353e0b6518219b07ef7
#
_entry.id   60799b46a510c353e0b6518219b07ef7
#
_cell.length_a   1.000
_cell.length_b   1.000
_cell.length_c   1.000
_cell.angle_alpha   90.00
_cell.angle_beta   90.00
_cell.angle_gamma   90.00
#
_symmetry.space_group_name_H-M   'P 1'
#
loop_
_entity.id
_entity.type
_entity.pdbx_description
1 polymer ?
#
loop_
_entity_poly.entity_id
_entity_poly.type
_entity_poly.pdbx_seq_one_letter_code
_entity_poly.pdbx_strand_id
1 'polypeptide(L)'
;MNNALLASVREADGRYLSDVELRPFEQMMEAFQSRVNLYNHIREHSKDLVLNTLRRLMQTPHRQVVQEHAQQCQRDMTYTLEYVAKGVLLHDEDGFMEEYLVWMQNIIRAFHRQAACVVAYRLLKEEVRTSLPSDQSNLMMIYLDKLTEALESGL
;
A
#
# COMPACT_ATOMS: atom_id res chain seq x y z
N MET A 1 -13.04 6.68 14.88
CA MET A 1 -12.61 7.74 15.84
C MET A 1 -12.02 7.07 17.07
N ASN A 2 -10.84 7.51 17.50
CA ASN A 2 -10.11 6.87 18.61
C ASN A 2 -10.90 7.04 19.94
N ASN A 3 -11.28 5.93 20.58
CA ASN A 3 -12.05 5.93 21.82
C ASN A 3 -11.37 6.71 22.95
N ALA A 4 -10.03 6.75 22.98
CA ALA A 4 -9.26 7.51 23.97
C ALA A 4 -9.47 9.03 23.82
N LEU A 5 -9.56 9.55 22.58
CA LEU A 5 -9.83 10.96 22.33
C LEU A 5 -11.23 11.38 22.78
N LEU A 6 -12.23 10.52 22.53
CA LEU A 6 -13.59 10.74 23.01
C LEU A 6 -13.67 10.75 24.53
N ALA A 7 -12.92 9.89 25.21
CA ALA A 7 -12.86 9.85 26.67
C ALA A 7 -12.29 11.18 27.22
N SER A 8 -11.16 11.66 26.68
CA SER A 8 -10.56 12.95 27.10
C SER A 8 -11.53 14.13 26.96
N VAL A 9 -12.30 14.18 25.85
CA VAL A 9 -13.31 15.24 25.65
C VAL A 9 -14.43 15.17 26.70
N ARG A 10 -14.89 13.96 27.04
CA ARG A 10 -15.95 13.77 28.05
C ARG A 10 -15.47 14.05 29.45
N GLU A 11 -14.23 13.69 29.79
CA GLU A 11 -13.63 13.95 31.11
C GLU A 11 -13.36 15.44 31.33
N ALA A 12 -13.22 16.22 30.26
CA ALA A 12 -13.03 17.67 30.32
C ALA A 12 -14.35 18.46 30.49
N ASP A 13 -15.45 17.78 30.87
CA ASP A 13 -16.78 18.43 31.03
C ASP A 13 -16.69 19.68 31.93
N GLY A 14 -17.21 20.80 31.44
CA GLY A 14 -17.20 22.10 32.11
C GLY A 14 -15.90 22.86 32.05
N ARG A 15 -14.86 22.41 31.33
CA ARG A 15 -13.58 23.12 31.13
C ARG A 15 -13.02 22.89 29.72
N TYR A 16 -12.07 23.70 29.32
CA TYR A 16 -11.29 23.44 28.10
C TYR A 16 -10.28 22.33 28.33
N LEU A 17 -9.92 21.61 27.22
CA LEU A 17 -8.81 20.67 27.23
C LEU A 17 -7.48 21.40 27.51
N SER A 18 -6.62 20.78 28.29
CA SER A 18 -5.25 21.23 28.49
C SER A 18 -4.37 20.87 27.28
N ASP A 19 -3.19 21.49 27.14
CA ASP A 19 -2.22 21.19 26.09
C ASP A 19 -1.79 19.72 26.09
N VAL A 20 -1.72 19.09 27.27
CA VAL A 20 -1.39 17.66 27.38
C VAL A 20 -2.50 16.78 26.80
N GLU A 21 -3.75 17.14 27.02
CA GLU A 21 -4.91 16.42 26.48
C GLU A 21 -5.13 16.70 24.99
N LEU A 22 -4.59 17.80 24.45
CA LEU A 22 -4.63 18.12 23.02
C LEU A 22 -3.57 17.37 22.21
N ARG A 23 -2.42 17.01 22.78
CA ARG A 23 -1.32 16.34 22.07
C ARG A 23 -1.73 15.11 21.26
N PRO A 24 -2.58 14.18 21.75
CA PRO A 24 -3.02 13.04 20.95
C PRO A 24 -3.80 13.44 19.70
N PHE A 25 -4.53 14.56 19.73
CA PHE A 25 -5.24 15.10 18.55
C PHE A 25 -4.25 15.67 17.52
N GLU A 26 -3.25 16.42 17.99
CA GLU A 26 -2.18 16.96 17.13
C GLU A 26 -1.43 15.83 16.43
N GLN A 27 -1.01 14.81 17.17
CA GLN A 27 -0.33 13.63 16.62
C GLN A 27 -1.20 12.87 15.60
N MET A 28 -2.50 12.76 15.85
CA MET A 28 -3.44 12.15 14.90
C MET A 28 -3.54 12.97 13.62
N MET A 29 -3.59 14.30 13.70
CA MET A 29 -3.63 15.18 12.55
C MET A 29 -2.34 15.10 11.73
N GLU A 30 -1.17 15.10 12.38
CA GLU A 30 0.13 14.94 11.70
C GLU A 30 0.23 13.58 10.99
N ALA A 31 -0.18 12.51 11.66
CA ALA A 31 -0.19 11.18 11.07
C ALA A 31 -1.16 11.08 9.88
N PHE A 32 -2.32 11.74 9.94
CA PHE A 32 -3.25 11.81 8.83
C PHE A 32 -2.67 12.61 7.66
N GLN A 33 -2.06 13.76 7.94
CA GLN A 33 -1.42 14.59 6.91
C GLN A 33 -0.31 13.83 6.19
N SER A 34 0.50 13.06 6.92
CA SER A 34 1.55 12.20 6.33
C SER A 34 0.96 11.18 5.36
N ARG A 35 -0.16 10.54 5.72
CA ARG A 35 -0.87 9.60 4.83
C ARG A 35 -1.45 10.28 3.59
N VAL A 36 -2.00 11.48 3.73
CA VAL A 36 -2.50 12.28 2.59
C VAL A 36 -1.35 12.63 1.64
N ASN A 37 -0.21 13.04 2.18
CA ASN A 37 0.98 13.36 1.38
C ASN A 37 1.48 12.13 0.61
N LEU A 38 1.55 10.98 1.27
CA LEU A 38 1.92 9.72 0.62
C LEU A 38 0.91 9.33 -0.49
N TYR A 39 -0.39 9.39 -0.21
CA TYR A 39 -1.42 9.12 -1.19
C TYR A 39 -1.27 9.97 -2.45
N ASN A 40 -1.06 11.28 -2.28
CA ASN A 40 -0.85 12.20 -3.41
C ASN A 40 0.42 11.86 -4.17
N HIS A 41 1.50 11.54 -3.48
CA HIS A 41 2.76 11.14 -4.11
C HIS A 41 2.60 9.88 -4.97
N ILE A 42 1.95 8.85 -4.45
CA ILE A 42 1.69 7.61 -5.21
C ILE A 42 0.78 7.90 -6.41
N ARG A 43 -0.27 8.69 -6.24
CA ARG A 43 -1.17 9.08 -7.34
C ARG A 43 -0.41 9.74 -8.49
N GLU A 44 0.57 10.59 -8.19
CA GLU A 44 1.35 11.32 -9.18
C GLU A 44 2.44 10.47 -9.83
N HIS A 45 3.04 9.52 -9.10
CA HIS A 45 4.25 8.79 -9.52
C HIS A 45 4.02 7.29 -9.77
N SER A 46 2.82 6.75 -9.54
CA SER A 46 2.53 5.32 -9.69
C SER A 46 2.93 4.77 -11.06
N LYS A 47 2.71 5.54 -12.12
CA LYS A 47 3.07 5.15 -13.49
C LYS A 47 4.58 4.92 -13.64
N ASP A 48 5.40 5.79 -13.09
CA ASP A 48 6.86 5.69 -13.18
C ASP A 48 7.37 4.52 -12.35
N LEU A 49 6.84 4.31 -11.14
CA LEU A 49 7.15 3.16 -10.28
C LEU A 49 6.85 1.84 -11.00
N VAL A 50 5.68 1.75 -11.63
CA VAL A 50 5.28 0.55 -12.40
C VAL A 50 6.16 0.35 -13.62
N LEU A 51 6.45 1.39 -14.40
CA LEU A 51 7.32 1.27 -15.58
C LEU A 51 8.74 0.84 -15.21
N ASN A 52 9.31 1.37 -14.13
CA ASN A 52 10.61 0.95 -13.63
C ASN A 52 10.59 -0.52 -13.18
N THR A 53 9.53 -0.94 -12.50
CA THR A 53 9.33 -2.35 -12.12
C THR A 53 9.28 -3.26 -13.34
N LEU A 54 8.52 -2.89 -14.37
CA LEU A 54 8.41 -3.68 -15.60
C LEU A 54 9.75 -3.76 -16.36
N ARG A 55 10.54 -2.68 -16.39
CA ARG A 55 11.90 -2.69 -16.96
C ARG A 55 12.82 -3.68 -16.22
N ARG A 56 12.73 -3.73 -14.89
CA ARG A 56 13.48 -4.71 -14.08
C ARG A 56 12.98 -6.13 -14.33
N LEU A 57 11.68 -6.35 -14.44
CA LEU A 57 11.08 -7.65 -14.74
C LEU A 57 11.54 -8.18 -16.11
N MET A 58 11.73 -7.31 -17.10
CA MET A 58 12.30 -7.66 -18.40
C MET A 58 13.73 -8.23 -18.34
N GLN A 59 14.46 -7.96 -17.25
CA GLN A 59 15.83 -8.48 -17.03
C GLN A 59 15.83 -9.83 -16.29
N THR A 60 14.65 -10.38 -15.99
CA THR A 60 14.49 -11.66 -15.31
C THR A 60 14.13 -12.80 -16.29
N PRO A 61 14.17 -14.06 -15.87
CA PRO A 61 13.64 -15.18 -16.65
C PRO A 61 12.15 -15.05 -17.02
N HIS A 62 11.39 -14.18 -16.33
CA HIS A 62 9.96 -13.95 -16.56
C HIS A 62 9.66 -12.84 -17.58
N ARG A 63 10.66 -12.38 -18.33
CA ARG A 63 10.52 -11.31 -19.35
C ARG A 63 9.37 -11.55 -20.36
N GLN A 64 9.10 -12.81 -20.67
CA GLN A 64 8.05 -13.17 -21.64
C GLN A 64 6.67 -12.66 -21.21
N VAL A 65 6.38 -12.65 -19.91
CA VAL A 65 5.11 -12.14 -19.38
C VAL A 65 4.92 -10.65 -19.74
N VAL A 66 5.99 -9.85 -19.65
CA VAL A 66 5.93 -8.44 -20.03
C VAL A 66 5.82 -8.29 -21.54
N GLN A 67 6.57 -9.08 -22.32
CA GLN A 67 6.53 -9.01 -23.77
C GLN A 67 5.13 -9.32 -24.34
N GLU A 68 4.43 -10.27 -23.75
CA GLU A 68 3.10 -10.70 -24.22
C GLU A 68 1.95 -9.89 -23.59
N HIS A 69 2.13 -9.35 -22.39
CA HIS A 69 1.04 -8.78 -21.57
C HIS A 69 1.39 -7.45 -20.90
N ALA A 70 2.26 -6.63 -21.50
CA ALA A 70 2.76 -5.39 -20.90
C ALA A 70 1.66 -4.46 -20.37
N GLN A 71 0.61 -4.23 -21.17
CA GLN A 71 -0.50 -3.35 -20.80
C GLN A 71 -1.30 -3.90 -19.61
N GLN A 72 -1.52 -5.20 -19.57
CA GLN A 72 -2.20 -5.85 -18.45
C GLN A 72 -1.36 -5.76 -17.18
N CYS A 73 -0.08 -6.07 -17.24
CA CYS A 73 0.84 -5.95 -16.10
C CYS A 73 0.89 -4.52 -15.58
N GLN A 74 0.97 -3.54 -16.49
CA GLN A 74 0.98 -2.12 -16.10
C GLN A 74 -0.31 -1.73 -15.38
N ARG A 75 -1.46 -2.10 -15.92
CA ARG A 75 -2.77 -1.80 -15.33
C ARG A 75 -2.91 -2.44 -13.94
N ASP A 76 -2.59 -3.72 -13.83
CA ASP A 76 -2.79 -4.49 -12.61
C ASP A 76 -1.86 -3.99 -11.49
N MET A 77 -0.60 -3.66 -11.79
CA MET A 77 0.33 -3.07 -10.82
C MET A 77 -0.08 -1.64 -10.41
N THR A 78 -0.55 -0.83 -11.37
CA THR A 78 -1.06 0.53 -11.07
C THR A 78 -2.26 0.45 -10.14
N TYR A 79 -3.18 -0.47 -10.40
CA TYR A 79 -4.34 -0.74 -9.55
C TYR A 79 -3.92 -1.19 -8.14
N THR A 80 -2.89 -2.05 -8.04
CA THR A 80 -2.32 -2.47 -6.76
C THR A 80 -1.82 -1.27 -5.94
N LEU A 81 -1.01 -0.41 -6.56
CA LEU A 81 -0.49 0.79 -5.87
C LEU A 81 -1.60 1.74 -5.43
N GLU A 82 -2.62 1.91 -6.26
CA GLU A 82 -3.80 2.70 -5.93
C GLU A 82 -4.54 2.13 -4.72
N TYR A 83 -4.75 0.80 -4.70
CA TYR A 83 -5.45 0.13 -3.61
C TYR A 83 -4.66 0.18 -2.30
N VAL A 84 -3.35 -0.06 -2.36
CA VAL A 84 -2.46 0.09 -1.21
C VAL A 84 -2.45 1.53 -0.69
N ALA A 85 -2.34 2.53 -1.57
CA ALA A 85 -2.36 3.94 -1.17
C ALA A 85 -3.68 4.34 -0.48
N LYS A 86 -4.82 3.81 -0.94
CA LYS A 86 -6.12 3.99 -0.28
C LYS A 86 -6.17 3.30 1.09
N GLY A 87 -5.65 2.08 1.19
CA GLY A 87 -5.53 1.37 2.47
C GLY A 87 -4.71 2.16 3.49
N VAL A 88 -3.55 2.68 3.08
CA VAL A 88 -2.72 3.55 3.93
C VAL A 88 -3.48 4.81 4.34
N LEU A 89 -4.16 5.48 3.40
CA LEU A 89 -4.92 6.71 3.67
C LEU A 89 -5.99 6.48 4.74
N LEU A 90 -6.74 5.39 4.61
CA LEU A 90 -7.84 5.02 5.53
C LEU A 90 -7.35 4.32 6.80
N HIS A 91 -6.08 3.89 6.83
CA HIS A 91 -5.54 3.01 7.87
C HIS A 91 -6.37 1.72 8.01
N ASP A 92 -6.68 1.11 6.86
CA ASP A 92 -7.58 -0.03 6.74
C ASP A 92 -6.83 -1.26 6.20
N GLU A 93 -6.15 -1.95 7.12
CA GLU A 93 -5.44 -3.19 6.80
C GLU A 93 -6.40 -4.36 6.59
N ASP A 94 -7.47 -4.41 7.37
CA ASP A 94 -8.44 -5.51 7.33
C ASP A 94 -9.22 -5.48 6.01
N GLY A 95 -9.72 -4.33 5.58
CA GLY A 95 -10.36 -4.18 4.27
C GLY A 95 -9.43 -4.54 3.10
N PHE A 96 -8.15 -4.17 3.19
CA PHE A 96 -7.17 -4.60 2.19
C PHE A 96 -7.01 -6.12 2.13
N MET A 97 -6.94 -6.78 3.28
CA MET A 97 -6.82 -8.24 3.36
C MET A 97 -8.06 -8.95 2.84
N GLU A 98 -9.24 -8.53 3.28
CA GLU A 98 -10.50 -9.20 3.00
C GLU A 98 -10.99 -8.99 1.56
N GLU A 99 -10.77 -7.80 1.00
CA GLU A 99 -11.25 -7.46 -0.35
C GLU A 99 -10.16 -7.67 -1.40
N TYR A 100 -9.05 -6.94 -1.29
CA TYR A 100 -8.05 -6.89 -2.34
C TYR A 100 -7.24 -8.18 -2.46
N LEU A 101 -6.73 -8.73 -1.35
CA LEU A 101 -5.91 -9.94 -1.41
C LEU A 101 -6.70 -11.15 -1.87
N VAL A 102 -7.93 -11.32 -1.40
CA VAL A 102 -8.81 -12.41 -1.84
C VAL A 102 -9.09 -12.33 -3.35
N TRP A 103 -9.36 -11.13 -3.85
CA TRP A 103 -9.55 -10.90 -5.28
C TRP A 103 -8.29 -11.22 -6.08
N MET A 104 -7.13 -10.74 -5.66
CA MET A 104 -5.85 -10.97 -6.31
C MET A 104 -5.49 -12.45 -6.37
N GLN A 105 -5.67 -13.18 -5.29
CA GLN A 105 -5.43 -14.62 -5.21
C GLN A 105 -6.28 -15.38 -6.23
N ASN A 106 -7.56 -15.06 -6.34
CA ASN A 106 -8.46 -15.71 -7.29
C ASN A 106 -8.02 -15.47 -8.74
N ILE A 107 -7.60 -14.26 -9.09
CA ILE A 107 -7.11 -13.92 -10.43
C ILE A 107 -5.83 -14.68 -10.76
N ILE A 108 -4.85 -14.67 -9.86
CA ILE A 108 -3.55 -15.32 -10.10
C ILE A 108 -3.70 -16.83 -10.25
N ARG A 109 -4.57 -17.46 -9.47
CA ARG A 109 -4.90 -18.89 -9.62
C ARG A 109 -5.52 -19.19 -10.99
N ALA A 110 -6.47 -18.36 -11.42
CA ALA A 110 -7.15 -18.55 -12.69
C ALA A 110 -6.20 -18.49 -13.88
N PHE A 111 -5.16 -17.66 -13.82
CA PHE A 111 -4.21 -17.47 -14.92
C PHE A 111 -2.94 -18.35 -14.83
N HIS A 112 -2.76 -19.14 -13.78
CA HIS A 112 -1.60 -20.02 -13.56
C HIS A 112 -0.22 -19.32 -13.69
N ARG A 113 -0.12 -18.04 -13.29
CA ARG A 113 1.10 -17.21 -13.46
C ARG A 113 1.76 -16.82 -12.13
N GLN A 114 1.54 -17.60 -11.09
CA GLN A 114 1.98 -17.27 -9.74
C GLN A 114 3.48 -16.95 -9.65
N ALA A 115 4.36 -17.77 -10.25
CA ALA A 115 5.80 -17.55 -10.17
C ALA A 115 6.25 -16.19 -10.73
N ALA A 116 5.70 -15.79 -11.87
CA ALA A 116 5.98 -14.48 -12.47
C ALA A 116 5.40 -13.33 -11.62
N CYS A 117 4.20 -13.50 -11.08
CA CYS A 117 3.58 -12.51 -10.18
C CYS A 117 4.39 -12.31 -8.89
N VAL A 118 4.88 -13.37 -8.25
CA VAL A 118 5.74 -13.27 -7.07
C VAL A 118 6.96 -12.39 -7.37
N VAL A 119 7.66 -12.66 -8.46
CA VAL A 119 8.84 -11.88 -8.86
C VAL A 119 8.46 -10.43 -9.16
N ALA A 120 7.38 -10.21 -9.92
CA ALA A 120 6.92 -8.89 -10.30
C ALA A 120 6.56 -8.02 -9.08
N TYR A 121 5.82 -8.55 -8.12
CA TYR A 121 5.41 -7.80 -6.93
C TYR A 121 6.54 -7.63 -5.90
N ARG A 122 7.52 -8.55 -5.85
CA ARG A 122 8.76 -8.31 -5.10
C ARG A 122 9.56 -7.13 -5.68
N LEU A 123 9.67 -7.05 -7.00
CA LEU A 123 10.32 -5.93 -7.69
C LEU A 123 9.56 -4.62 -7.48
N LEU A 124 8.23 -4.63 -7.51
CA LEU A 124 7.41 -3.46 -7.21
C LEU A 124 7.64 -2.97 -5.78
N LYS A 125 7.65 -3.88 -4.81
CA LYS A 125 7.96 -3.57 -3.41
C LYS A 125 9.33 -2.94 -3.24
N GLU A 126 10.37 -3.48 -3.90
CA GLU A 126 11.71 -2.90 -3.88
C GLU A 126 11.77 -1.53 -4.55
N GLU A 127 11.05 -1.33 -5.66
CA GLU A 127 10.97 -0.04 -6.33
C GLU A 127 10.32 1.02 -5.42
N VAL A 128 9.21 0.69 -4.76
CA VAL A 128 8.57 1.57 -3.77
C VAL A 128 9.52 1.89 -2.62
N ARG A 129 10.22 0.87 -2.08
CA ARG A 129 11.16 1.06 -0.97
C ARG A 129 12.30 2.01 -1.30
N THR A 130 12.84 1.94 -2.51
CA THR A 130 14.01 2.72 -2.94
C THR A 130 13.65 4.11 -3.47
N SER A 131 12.42 4.29 -3.94
CA SER A 131 11.96 5.55 -4.55
C SER A 131 11.29 6.51 -3.57
N LEU A 132 10.84 6.01 -2.42
CA LEU A 132 10.18 6.82 -1.38
C LEU A 132 11.10 7.09 -0.19
N PRO A 133 10.89 8.23 0.52
CA PRO A 133 11.46 8.43 1.86
C PRO A 133 11.08 7.28 2.80
N SER A 134 11.96 6.94 3.74
CA SER A 134 11.80 5.76 4.60
C SER A 134 10.52 5.75 5.43
N ASP A 135 10.07 6.90 5.93
CA ASP A 135 8.83 7.06 6.67
C ASP A 135 7.60 6.73 5.81
N GLN A 136 7.59 7.20 4.57
CA GLN A 136 6.52 6.93 3.60
C GLN A 136 6.57 5.47 3.11
N SER A 137 7.76 4.96 2.78
CA SER A 137 7.90 3.59 2.32
C SER A 137 7.46 2.59 3.39
N ASN A 138 7.76 2.83 4.67
CA ASN A 138 7.34 1.96 5.76
C ASN A 138 5.81 1.82 5.85
N LEU A 139 5.05 2.88 5.59
CA LEU A 139 3.58 2.80 5.55
C LEU A 139 3.09 1.91 4.41
N MET A 140 3.74 1.97 3.24
CA MET A 140 3.41 1.10 2.10
C MET A 140 3.82 -0.36 2.35
N MET A 141 4.95 -0.59 3.05
CA MET A 141 5.44 -1.95 3.32
C MET A 141 4.46 -2.78 4.13
N ILE A 142 3.68 -2.19 5.04
CA ILE A 142 2.64 -2.91 5.81
C ILE A 142 1.73 -3.71 4.87
N TYR A 143 1.32 -3.12 3.75
CA TYR A 143 0.43 -3.72 2.77
C TYR A 143 1.18 -4.57 1.73
N LEU A 144 2.32 -4.10 1.24
CA LEU A 144 3.10 -4.80 0.22
C LEU A 144 3.77 -6.06 0.76
N ASP A 145 4.13 -6.11 2.04
CA ASP A 145 4.62 -7.32 2.69
C ASP A 145 3.51 -8.38 2.74
N LYS A 146 2.32 -8.02 3.19
CA LYS A 146 1.14 -8.92 3.20
C LYS A 146 0.81 -9.45 1.81
N LEU A 147 0.88 -8.60 0.78
CA LEU A 147 0.67 -9.00 -0.61
C LEU A 147 1.72 -10.01 -1.06
N THR A 148 3.00 -9.72 -0.86
CA THR A 148 4.08 -10.62 -1.30
C THR A 148 4.07 -11.94 -0.54
N GLU A 149 3.82 -11.94 0.76
CA GLU A 149 3.65 -13.15 1.57
C GLU A 149 2.48 -14.01 1.08
N ALA A 150 1.34 -13.39 0.78
CA ALA A 150 0.18 -14.07 0.23
C ALA A 150 0.50 -14.73 -1.12
N LEU A 151 1.23 -14.07 -2.00
CA LEU A 151 1.64 -14.61 -3.29
C LEU A 151 2.65 -15.76 -3.16
N GLU A 152 3.58 -15.66 -2.21
CA GLU A 152 4.61 -16.67 -1.96
C GLU A 152 4.06 -17.94 -1.31
N SER A 153 3.05 -17.82 -0.47
CA SER A 153 2.44 -18.96 0.21
C SER A 153 1.63 -19.89 -0.70
N GLY A 154 1.52 -19.58 -1.99
CA GLY A 154 0.83 -20.43 -2.97
C GLY A 154 -0.68 -20.39 -2.88
N LEU A 155 -1.20 -19.33 -2.35
CA LEU A 155 -2.64 -19.12 -2.14
C LEU A 155 -3.47 -19.22 -3.38
#